data_15e0aea4abb80481fb3a1313ee86d4a3
#
_entry.id   15e0aea4abb80481fb3a1313ee86d4a3
#
_cell.length_a   1.000
_cell.length_b   1.000
_cell.length_c   1.000
_cell.angle_alpha   90.00
_cell.angle_beta   90.00
_cell.angle_gamma   90.00
#
_symmetry.space_group_name_H-M   'P 1'
#
loop_
_entity.id
_entity.type
_entity.pdbx_description
1 polymer ?
#
loop_
_entity_poly.entity_id
_entity_poly.type
_entity_poly.pdbx_seq_one_letter_code
_entity_poly.pdbx_strand_id
1 'polypeptide(L)'
;HYMYDKNGKIINGWKLKQTKSKALYPAEHFVVGGRDYILLAEENRTLNILNRRGETRVKVKEKIDFSSNKLQVVKGKSLAETRIIAIDKKGAQQNILFDGSIDNSIQFEFDQNIQYTYTKQHHILIEGEDLKVNGPQMNLLYSFENESLSAAKLFNVENEHYLSITDTKTAEAYLFREPNEMVEGFPMYGKTTGIAEDMNLDGKINFITAGESGTLYNYAVE
;
A
#
# COMPACT_ATOMS: atom_id res chain seq x y z
N HIS A 1 21.45 -3.79 -9.99
CA HIS A 1 20.80 -2.71 -9.20
C HIS A 1 21.82 -1.62 -8.91
N TYR A 2 21.40 -0.36 -9.10
CA TYR A 2 22.24 0.80 -8.84
C TYR A 2 21.57 1.65 -7.77
N MET A 3 22.36 2.24 -6.89
CA MET A 3 21.90 3.26 -5.95
C MET A 3 22.53 4.60 -6.34
N TYR A 4 21.68 5.61 -6.45
CA TYR A 4 22.08 6.97 -6.81
C TYR A 4 21.91 7.91 -5.62
N ASP A 5 22.77 8.90 -5.52
CA ASP A 5 22.60 10.03 -4.60
C ASP A 5 21.55 11.03 -5.13
N LYS A 6 21.29 12.08 -4.36
CA LYS A 6 20.32 13.14 -4.73
C LYS A 6 20.70 13.91 -6.03
N ASN A 7 21.93 13.78 -6.51
CA ASN A 7 22.41 14.40 -7.73
C ASN A 7 22.47 13.42 -8.91
N GLY A 8 21.94 12.21 -8.76
CA GLY A 8 21.94 11.14 -9.78
C GLY A 8 23.29 10.43 -9.94
N LYS A 9 24.24 10.61 -9.01
CA LYS A 9 25.54 9.98 -9.04
C LYS A 9 25.51 8.62 -8.35
N ILE A 10 26.12 7.61 -8.96
CA ILE A 10 26.20 6.26 -8.37
C ILE A 10 26.94 6.33 -7.04
N ILE A 11 26.32 5.77 -6.00
CA ILE A 11 26.92 5.68 -4.66
C ILE A 11 27.98 4.59 -4.64
N ASN A 12 29.19 4.97 -4.28
CA ASN A 12 30.27 4.03 -4.06
C ASN A 12 29.99 3.13 -2.84
N GLY A 13 30.31 1.83 -2.97
CA GLY A 13 30.17 0.86 -1.87
C GLY A 13 28.86 0.11 -1.84
N TRP A 14 27.92 0.36 -2.76
CA TRP A 14 26.74 -0.49 -2.93
C TRP A 14 27.14 -1.91 -3.36
N LYS A 15 26.72 -2.93 -2.61
CA LYS A 15 27.16 -4.33 -2.76
C LYS A 15 26.27 -5.17 -3.67
N LEU A 16 24.94 -4.95 -3.64
CA LEU A 16 24.03 -5.74 -4.46
C LEU A 16 24.07 -5.24 -5.91
N LYS A 17 24.88 -5.89 -6.75
CA LYS A 17 24.96 -5.55 -8.18
C LYS A 17 23.81 -6.13 -8.98
N GLN A 18 23.39 -7.35 -8.65
CA GLN A 18 22.28 -8.05 -9.30
C GLN A 18 21.59 -9.00 -8.34
N THR A 19 20.32 -9.24 -8.54
CA THR A 19 19.51 -10.28 -7.91
C THR A 19 19.70 -11.61 -8.61
N LYS A 20 19.24 -12.69 -7.99
CA LYS A 20 19.29 -14.04 -8.60
C LYS A 20 18.22 -14.23 -9.66
N SER A 21 17.11 -13.47 -9.57
CA SER A 21 16.05 -13.40 -10.57
C SER A 21 15.48 -11.99 -10.65
N LYS A 22 14.49 -11.76 -11.51
CA LYS A 22 13.85 -10.46 -11.68
C LYS A 22 13.14 -10.02 -10.40
N ALA A 23 13.21 -8.74 -10.09
CA ALA A 23 12.42 -8.14 -9.02
C ALA A 23 10.94 -8.07 -9.43
N LEU A 24 10.05 -8.46 -8.51
CA LEU A 24 8.59 -8.45 -8.73
C LEU A 24 8.01 -7.04 -8.64
N TYR A 25 8.54 -6.23 -7.71
CA TYR A 25 8.07 -4.86 -7.46
C TYR A 25 9.27 -3.92 -7.35
N PRO A 26 9.05 -2.59 -7.41
CA PRO A 26 10.05 -1.63 -6.97
C PRO A 26 10.53 -1.94 -5.56
N ALA A 27 11.79 -1.63 -5.28
CA ALA A 27 12.34 -1.79 -3.93
C ALA A 27 11.64 -0.85 -2.95
N GLU A 28 11.25 -1.40 -1.79
CA GLU A 28 10.67 -0.61 -0.70
C GLU A 28 11.75 -0.26 0.33
N HIS A 29 11.75 1.00 0.81
CA HIS A 29 12.69 1.45 1.84
C HIS A 29 11.94 1.97 3.06
N PHE A 30 12.44 1.59 4.25
CA PHE A 30 11.93 2.12 5.50
C PHE A 30 13.02 2.13 6.58
N VAL A 31 12.73 2.85 7.66
CA VAL A 31 13.62 2.98 8.82
C VAL A 31 12.90 2.51 10.07
N VAL A 32 13.56 1.65 10.86
CA VAL A 32 13.11 1.22 12.20
C VAL A 32 14.32 1.22 13.13
N GLY A 33 14.16 1.78 14.32
CA GLY A 33 15.23 1.85 15.31
C GLY A 33 16.51 2.54 14.80
N GLY A 34 16.36 3.57 13.95
CA GLY A 34 17.48 4.29 13.34
C GLY A 34 18.28 3.50 12.29
N ARG A 35 17.75 2.36 11.81
CA ARG A 35 18.40 1.50 10.83
C ARG A 35 17.58 1.41 9.56
N ASP A 36 18.28 1.48 8.41
CA ASP A 36 17.66 1.34 7.09
C ASP A 36 17.41 -0.12 6.74
N TYR A 37 16.27 -0.37 6.11
CA TYR A 37 15.87 -1.64 5.54
C TYR A 37 15.38 -1.42 4.10
N ILE A 38 15.89 -2.21 3.18
CA ILE A 38 15.48 -2.21 1.78
C ILE A 38 14.95 -3.60 1.46
N LEU A 39 13.69 -3.65 1.04
CA LEU A 39 13.01 -4.90 0.67
C LEU A 39 13.05 -5.08 -0.83
N LEU A 40 13.36 -6.29 -1.26
CA LEU A 40 13.38 -6.66 -2.66
C LEU A 40 12.88 -8.10 -2.82
N ALA A 41 11.65 -8.25 -3.31
CA ALA A 41 11.06 -9.55 -3.65
C ALA A 41 11.43 -9.96 -5.07
N GLU A 42 11.79 -11.22 -5.25
CA GLU A 42 12.22 -11.79 -6.53
C GLU A 42 11.23 -12.86 -7.04
N GLU A 43 11.16 -13.02 -8.38
CA GLU A 43 10.34 -14.07 -9.03
C GLU A 43 10.69 -15.48 -8.57
N ASN A 44 11.94 -15.75 -8.17
CA ASN A 44 12.39 -17.02 -7.60
C ASN A 44 11.94 -17.25 -6.16
N ARG A 45 10.97 -16.45 -5.67
CA ARG A 45 10.35 -16.56 -4.34
C ARG A 45 11.27 -16.14 -3.18
N THR A 46 12.37 -15.39 -3.48
CA THR A 46 13.31 -14.89 -2.46
C THR A 46 12.88 -13.49 -2.01
N LEU A 47 12.87 -13.24 -0.69
CA LEU A 47 12.85 -11.92 -0.12
C LEU A 47 14.25 -11.53 0.35
N ASN A 48 14.80 -10.47 -0.24
CA ASN A 48 16.02 -9.84 0.24
C ASN A 48 15.67 -8.69 1.16
N ILE A 49 16.18 -8.71 2.38
CA ILE A 49 16.10 -7.61 3.34
C ILE A 49 17.51 -7.07 3.54
N LEU A 50 17.78 -5.91 2.97
CA LEU A 50 19.11 -5.35 2.85
C LEU A 50 19.30 -4.12 3.74
N ASN A 51 20.54 -3.80 4.04
CA ASN A 51 20.93 -2.53 4.63
C ASN A 51 21.19 -1.48 3.52
N ARG A 52 21.48 -0.22 3.93
CA ARG A 52 21.80 0.89 3.01
C ARG A 52 23.07 0.68 2.16
N ARG A 53 23.85 -0.37 2.41
CA ARG A 53 25.01 -0.76 1.59
C ARG A 53 24.68 -1.87 0.59
N GLY A 54 23.44 -2.38 0.58
CA GLY A 54 23.04 -3.51 -0.25
C GLY A 54 23.55 -4.85 0.26
N GLU A 55 23.90 -4.94 1.54
CA GLU A 55 24.27 -6.18 2.21
C GLU A 55 23.06 -6.79 2.88
N THR A 56 22.97 -8.13 2.92
CA THR A 56 21.87 -8.82 3.62
C THR A 56 21.88 -8.43 5.10
N ARG A 57 20.79 -7.80 5.55
CA ARG A 57 20.58 -7.44 6.96
C ARG A 57 19.82 -8.52 7.71
N VAL A 58 18.80 -9.11 7.06
CA VAL A 58 18.00 -10.20 7.60
C VAL A 58 17.94 -11.30 6.55
N LYS A 59 18.22 -12.52 6.97
CA LYS A 59 18.15 -13.69 6.09
C LYS A 59 16.82 -14.39 6.28
N VAL A 60 15.90 -14.20 5.35
CA VAL A 60 14.66 -14.99 5.27
C VAL A 60 15.03 -16.35 4.65
N LYS A 61 14.69 -17.43 5.38
CA LYS A 61 15.05 -18.80 4.96
C LYS A 61 14.00 -19.40 4.03
N GLU A 62 12.75 -19.07 4.29
CA GLU A 62 11.61 -19.62 3.56
C GLU A 62 11.41 -18.93 2.22
N LYS A 63 10.80 -19.66 1.31
CA LYS A 63 10.41 -19.16 -0.01
C LYS A 63 8.95 -18.75 -0.01
N ILE A 64 8.66 -17.53 -0.48
CA ILE A 64 7.32 -16.97 -0.50
C ILE A 64 6.85 -16.86 -1.94
N ASP A 65 5.71 -17.43 -2.26
CA ASP A 65 5.11 -17.37 -3.60
C ASP A 65 4.28 -16.08 -3.75
N PHE A 66 4.98 -14.96 -3.89
CA PHE A 66 4.39 -13.62 -3.88
C PHE A 66 3.30 -13.44 -4.95
N SER A 67 2.18 -12.84 -4.55
CA SER A 67 1.12 -12.37 -5.47
C SER A 67 1.53 -11.05 -6.15
N SER A 68 0.57 -10.39 -6.79
CA SER A 68 0.74 -9.03 -7.32
C SER A 68 0.73 -7.94 -6.23
N ASN A 69 0.30 -8.27 -5.00
CA ASN A 69 0.27 -7.33 -3.89
C ASN A 69 1.68 -6.95 -3.45
N LYS A 70 1.93 -5.64 -3.34
CA LYS A 70 3.19 -5.12 -2.81
C LYS A 70 3.38 -5.54 -1.36
N LEU A 71 4.63 -5.64 -0.94
CA LEU A 71 4.97 -5.83 0.46
C LEU A 71 4.50 -4.65 1.31
N GLN A 72 3.94 -4.93 2.47
CA GLN A 72 3.49 -3.90 3.41
C GLN A 72 4.32 -3.99 4.70
N VAL A 73 4.72 -2.85 5.26
CA VAL A 73 5.49 -2.80 6.49
C VAL A 73 4.63 -2.28 7.63
N VAL A 74 4.32 -3.15 8.57
CA VAL A 74 3.63 -2.80 9.82
C VAL A 74 4.67 -2.47 10.86
N LYS A 75 4.91 -1.17 11.08
CA LYS A 75 5.89 -0.70 12.04
C LYS A 75 5.34 -0.78 13.46
N GLY A 76 6.02 -1.54 14.33
CA GLY A 76 5.81 -1.51 15.77
C GLY A 76 6.71 -0.47 16.47
N LYS A 77 6.64 -0.43 17.80
CA LYS A 77 7.50 0.43 18.63
C LYS A 77 8.97 -0.04 18.60
N SER A 78 9.18 -1.30 18.34
CA SER A 78 10.49 -1.94 18.26
C SER A 78 10.61 -2.78 16.97
N LEU A 79 11.83 -3.23 16.67
CA LEU A 79 12.06 -4.15 15.55
C LEU A 79 11.35 -5.51 15.77
N ALA A 80 11.26 -5.98 16.99
CA ALA A 80 10.58 -7.23 17.34
C ALA A 80 9.06 -7.16 17.10
N GLU A 81 8.47 -5.96 17.19
CA GLU A 81 7.04 -5.73 16.94
C GLU A 81 6.77 -5.34 15.46
N THR A 82 7.81 -5.07 14.69
CA THR A 82 7.70 -4.72 13.27
C THR A 82 7.64 -6.00 12.44
N ARG A 83 6.74 -6.03 11.46
CA ARG A 83 6.63 -7.15 10.52
C ARG A 83 6.42 -6.66 9.10
N ILE A 84 6.78 -7.52 8.16
CA ILE A 84 6.48 -7.35 6.74
C ILE A 84 5.32 -8.29 6.42
N ILE A 85 4.27 -7.75 5.80
CA ILE A 85 3.14 -8.54 5.31
C ILE A 85 3.34 -8.75 3.81
N ALA A 86 3.25 -9.99 3.38
CA ALA A 86 3.13 -10.39 1.99
C ALA A 86 1.84 -11.22 1.82
N ILE A 87 1.11 -11.00 0.73
CA ILE A 87 0.04 -11.90 0.31
C ILE A 87 0.61 -12.83 -0.74
N ASP A 88 0.47 -14.12 -0.55
CA ASP A 88 0.94 -15.09 -1.52
C ASP A 88 -0.08 -15.33 -2.66
N LYS A 89 0.30 -16.12 -3.67
CA LYS A 89 -0.57 -16.41 -4.83
C LYS A 89 -1.83 -17.21 -4.50
N LYS A 90 -1.89 -17.79 -3.31
CA LYS A 90 -3.09 -18.50 -2.83
C LYS A 90 -4.00 -17.60 -1.99
N GLY A 91 -3.62 -16.34 -1.78
CA GLY A 91 -4.33 -15.41 -0.91
C GLY A 91 -3.92 -15.50 0.56
N ALA A 92 -2.94 -16.35 0.93
CA ALA A 92 -2.53 -16.45 2.32
C ALA A 92 -1.62 -15.29 2.74
N GLN A 93 -1.92 -14.71 3.91
CA GLN A 93 -1.08 -13.68 4.51
C GLN A 93 0.15 -14.31 5.16
N GLN A 94 1.31 -13.85 4.74
CA GLN A 94 2.62 -14.22 5.30
C GLN A 94 3.17 -13.08 6.14
N ASN A 95 3.39 -13.30 7.45
CA ASN A 95 3.98 -12.32 8.36
C ASN A 95 5.47 -12.62 8.55
N ILE A 96 6.33 -11.84 7.89
CA ILE A 96 7.78 -12.01 7.94
C ILE A 96 8.35 -11.14 9.05
N LEU A 97 9.07 -11.77 9.99
CA LEU A 97 9.69 -11.13 11.13
C LEU A 97 11.16 -10.75 10.83
N PHE A 98 11.72 -9.85 11.65
CA PHE A 98 13.08 -9.34 11.45
C PHE A 98 14.17 -10.25 12.05
N ASP A 99 13.82 -11.42 12.54
CA ASP A 99 14.74 -12.55 12.79
C ASP A 99 14.85 -13.49 11.58
N GLY A 100 14.04 -13.24 10.53
CA GLY A 100 13.99 -13.99 9.28
C GLY A 100 13.03 -15.18 9.29
N SER A 101 12.25 -15.35 10.35
CA SER A 101 11.18 -16.35 10.41
C SER A 101 9.89 -15.82 9.80
N ILE A 102 8.96 -16.72 9.49
CA ILE A 102 7.58 -16.40 9.11
C ILE A 102 6.67 -16.81 10.28
N ASP A 103 5.90 -15.85 10.80
CA ASP A 103 4.90 -16.11 11.81
C ASP A 103 3.57 -16.51 11.14
N ASN A 104 3.20 -17.77 11.31
CA ASN A 104 1.96 -18.36 10.80
C ASN A 104 0.86 -18.45 11.88
N SER A 105 1.04 -17.82 13.04
CA SER A 105 0.07 -17.84 14.15
C SER A 105 -1.24 -17.11 13.80
N ILE A 106 -1.16 -16.14 12.90
CA ILE A 106 -2.31 -15.41 12.37
C ILE A 106 -2.33 -15.67 10.87
N GLN A 107 -3.21 -16.55 10.44
CA GLN A 107 -3.43 -16.84 9.02
C GLN A 107 -4.76 -16.22 8.61
N PHE A 108 -4.69 -15.21 7.73
CA PHE A 108 -5.82 -14.80 6.94
C PHE A 108 -5.67 -15.43 5.55
N GLU A 109 -6.69 -16.10 5.09
CA GLU A 109 -6.82 -16.57 3.71
C GLU A 109 -7.83 -15.67 3.02
N PHE A 110 -7.39 -15.01 1.96
CA PHE A 110 -8.21 -14.14 1.14
C PHE A 110 -8.45 -14.79 -0.23
N ASP A 111 -9.30 -14.20 -1.04
CA ASP A 111 -9.40 -14.57 -2.45
C ASP A 111 -8.04 -14.34 -3.15
N GLN A 112 -7.75 -15.16 -4.18
CA GLN A 112 -6.48 -15.06 -4.92
C GLN A 112 -6.28 -13.71 -5.61
N ASN A 113 -7.36 -12.97 -5.89
CA ASN A 113 -7.37 -11.69 -6.58
C ASN A 113 -7.45 -10.49 -5.63
N ILE A 114 -7.34 -10.71 -4.32
CA ILE A 114 -7.41 -9.62 -3.36
C ILE A 114 -6.38 -8.53 -3.64
N GLN A 115 -6.79 -7.27 -3.52
CA GLN A 115 -5.88 -6.14 -3.39
C GLN A 115 -5.76 -5.79 -1.89
N TYR A 116 -4.56 -5.85 -1.38
CA TYR A 116 -4.29 -5.56 0.03
C TYR A 116 -3.33 -4.38 0.18
N THR A 117 -3.70 -3.45 1.05
CA THR A 117 -2.86 -2.30 1.43
C THR A 117 -2.90 -2.10 2.93
N TYR A 118 -1.74 -1.82 3.53
CA TYR A 118 -1.64 -1.37 4.92
C TYR A 118 -1.07 0.04 4.96
N THR A 119 -1.82 0.96 5.53
CA THR A 119 -1.41 2.37 5.66
C THR A 119 -2.02 2.98 6.92
N LYS A 120 -1.28 3.83 7.61
CA LYS A 120 -1.76 4.60 8.80
C LYS A 120 -2.54 3.73 9.80
N GLN A 121 -2.04 2.52 10.09
CA GLN A 121 -2.66 1.51 10.97
C GLN A 121 -4.00 0.93 10.46
N HIS A 122 -4.35 1.16 9.20
CA HIS A 122 -5.53 0.57 8.57
C HIS A 122 -5.15 -0.56 7.61
N HIS A 123 -5.88 -1.65 7.69
CA HIS A 123 -5.90 -2.72 6.70
C HIS A 123 -7.01 -2.43 5.70
N ILE A 124 -6.66 -2.30 4.44
CA ILE A 124 -7.59 -2.03 3.35
C ILE A 124 -7.54 -3.23 2.41
N LEU A 125 -8.69 -3.86 2.21
CA LEU A 125 -8.86 -5.04 1.38
C LEU A 125 -9.91 -4.75 0.31
N ILE A 126 -9.61 -5.09 -0.93
CA ILE A 126 -10.56 -5.09 -2.04
C ILE A 126 -10.61 -6.52 -2.56
N GLU A 127 -11.76 -7.15 -2.46
CA GLU A 127 -12.02 -8.54 -2.81
C GLU A 127 -13.25 -8.61 -3.72
N GLY A 128 -13.02 -8.76 -5.04
CA GLY A 128 -14.07 -8.58 -6.02
C GLY A 128 -14.67 -7.17 -5.98
N GLU A 129 -15.96 -7.09 -5.68
CA GLU A 129 -16.73 -5.85 -5.54
C GLU A 129 -16.70 -5.25 -4.10
N ASP A 130 -16.13 -5.98 -3.14
CA ASP A 130 -16.14 -5.61 -1.73
C ASP A 130 -14.90 -4.81 -1.32
N LEU A 131 -15.13 -3.68 -0.67
CA LEU A 131 -14.13 -2.89 0.06
C LEU A 131 -14.31 -3.13 1.56
N LYS A 132 -13.25 -3.59 2.22
CA LYS A 132 -13.20 -3.76 3.68
C LYS A 132 -12.05 -2.92 4.24
N VAL A 133 -12.34 -2.03 5.18
CA VAL A 133 -11.34 -1.25 5.89
C VAL A 133 -11.44 -1.56 7.37
N ASN A 134 -10.30 -1.85 7.99
CA ASN A 134 -10.22 -2.12 9.43
C ASN A 134 -9.05 -1.35 10.03
N GLY A 135 -9.34 -0.46 10.95
CA GLY A 135 -8.34 0.39 11.61
C GLY A 135 -8.91 1.17 12.79
N PRO A 136 -8.07 1.97 13.46
CA PRO A 136 -8.47 2.65 14.69
C PRO A 136 -9.62 3.65 14.52
N GLN A 137 -9.66 4.35 13.40
CA GLN A 137 -10.61 5.43 13.13
C GLN A 137 -11.67 5.07 12.08
N MET A 138 -11.41 4.04 11.26
CA MET A 138 -12.31 3.65 10.18
C MET A 138 -12.54 2.15 10.17
N ASN A 139 -13.81 1.75 10.24
CA ASN A 139 -14.27 0.39 10.02
C ASN A 139 -15.38 0.44 8.96
N LEU A 140 -15.00 0.24 7.71
CA LEU A 140 -15.88 0.33 6.56
C LEU A 140 -16.04 -1.04 5.91
N LEU A 141 -17.29 -1.36 5.56
CA LEU A 141 -17.65 -2.43 4.65
C LEU A 141 -18.57 -1.84 3.59
N TYR A 142 -18.17 -1.89 2.34
CA TYR A 142 -18.96 -1.35 1.23
C TYR A 142 -18.84 -2.27 0.01
N SER A 143 -19.98 -2.57 -0.62
CA SER A 143 -20.05 -3.39 -1.84
C SER A 143 -20.42 -2.50 -3.02
N PHE A 144 -19.61 -2.56 -4.07
CA PHE A 144 -19.83 -1.85 -5.32
C PHE A 144 -20.65 -2.71 -6.29
N GLU A 145 -21.09 -2.12 -7.37
CA GLU A 145 -21.80 -2.87 -8.43
C GLU A 145 -20.84 -3.60 -9.38
N ASN A 146 -19.55 -3.27 -9.36
CA ASN A 146 -18.54 -3.81 -10.27
C ASN A 146 -17.23 -4.13 -9.53
N GLU A 147 -16.49 -5.09 -10.08
CA GLU A 147 -15.18 -5.53 -9.58
C GLU A 147 -14.00 -4.69 -10.12
N SER A 148 -14.26 -3.67 -10.96
CA SER A 148 -13.22 -2.86 -11.62
C SER A 148 -12.71 -1.73 -10.73
N LEU A 149 -12.35 -2.05 -9.49
CA LEU A 149 -11.96 -1.07 -8.50
C LEU A 149 -10.48 -0.70 -8.59
N SER A 150 -10.19 0.59 -8.44
CA SER A 150 -8.82 1.09 -8.29
C SER A 150 -8.26 0.72 -6.91
N ALA A 151 -6.94 0.85 -6.74
CA ALA A 151 -6.37 0.79 -5.40
C ALA A 151 -6.91 1.95 -4.54
N ALA A 152 -7.39 1.63 -3.34
CA ALA A 152 -7.88 2.64 -2.40
C ALA A 152 -6.73 3.45 -1.79
N LYS A 153 -7.00 4.71 -1.46
CA LYS A 153 -6.05 5.63 -0.81
C LYS A 153 -6.66 6.25 0.42
N LEU A 154 -5.90 6.27 1.51
CA LEU A 154 -6.26 6.89 2.77
C LEU A 154 -5.54 8.23 2.94
N PHE A 155 -6.30 9.27 3.27
CA PHE A 155 -5.83 10.64 3.50
C PHE A 155 -6.15 11.07 4.93
N ASN A 156 -5.38 12.01 5.46
CA ASN A 156 -5.71 12.77 6.67
C ASN A 156 -5.81 14.23 6.28
N VAL A 157 -6.98 14.80 6.49
CA VAL A 157 -7.22 16.22 6.28
C VAL A 157 -7.83 16.74 7.57
N GLU A 158 -7.27 17.78 8.17
CA GLU A 158 -7.76 18.43 9.40
C GLU A 158 -8.10 17.49 10.57
N ASN A 159 -7.31 16.43 10.77
CA ASN A 159 -7.49 15.37 11.76
C ASN A 159 -8.59 14.35 11.47
N GLU A 160 -9.29 14.45 10.35
CA GLU A 160 -10.23 13.42 9.88
C GLU A 160 -9.56 12.48 8.87
N HIS A 161 -10.03 11.23 8.81
CA HIS A 161 -9.57 10.24 7.85
C HIS A 161 -10.57 10.11 6.71
N TYR A 162 -10.04 10.21 5.50
CA TYR A 162 -10.80 10.03 4.25
C TYR A 162 -10.20 8.89 3.43
N LEU A 163 -11.05 8.11 2.81
CA LEU A 163 -10.65 7.04 1.91
C LEU A 163 -11.28 7.27 0.54
N SER A 164 -10.44 7.30 -0.49
CA SER A 164 -10.88 7.38 -1.88
C SER A 164 -10.65 6.07 -2.62
N ILE A 165 -11.62 5.69 -3.44
CA ILE A 165 -11.58 4.56 -4.37
C ILE A 165 -12.38 4.91 -5.61
N THR A 166 -12.07 4.31 -6.75
CA THR A 166 -12.77 4.56 -8.02
C THR A 166 -13.20 3.26 -8.66
N ASP A 167 -14.47 3.16 -9.03
CA ASP A 167 -14.91 2.17 -10.02
C ASP A 167 -14.49 2.67 -11.41
N THR A 168 -13.49 2.02 -11.99
CA THR A 168 -12.90 2.44 -13.26
C THR A 168 -13.77 2.09 -14.46
N LYS A 169 -14.75 1.19 -14.30
CA LYS A 169 -15.70 0.79 -15.35
C LYS A 169 -16.79 1.84 -15.54
N THR A 170 -17.36 2.34 -14.43
CA THR A 170 -18.41 3.38 -14.46
C THR A 170 -17.82 4.79 -14.44
N ALA A 171 -16.54 4.94 -14.16
CA ALA A 171 -15.85 6.22 -13.92
C ALA A 171 -16.47 6.99 -12.72
N GLU A 172 -16.77 6.27 -11.66
CA GLU A 172 -17.31 6.81 -10.43
C GLU A 172 -16.25 6.80 -9.34
N ALA A 173 -15.89 7.97 -8.84
CA ALA A 173 -14.97 8.15 -7.74
C ALA A 173 -15.75 8.33 -6.45
N TYR A 174 -15.42 7.53 -5.46
CA TYR A 174 -16.05 7.49 -4.14
C TYR A 174 -15.12 8.11 -3.11
N LEU A 175 -15.69 8.81 -2.15
CA LEU A 175 -15.00 9.34 -0.98
C LEU A 175 -15.77 8.94 0.28
N PHE A 176 -15.08 8.26 1.19
CA PHE A 176 -15.62 7.89 2.50
C PHE A 176 -14.91 8.69 3.58
N ARG A 177 -15.62 9.04 4.62
CA ARG A 177 -15.13 9.72 5.84
C ARG A 177 -15.28 8.78 7.03
N GLU A 178 -14.39 8.88 8.00
CA GLU A 178 -14.55 8.18 9.27
C GLU A 178 -15.87 8.50 9.97
N PRO A 179 -16.50 7.55 10.69
CA PRO A 179 -15.98 6.20 10.89
C PRO A 179 -16.27 5.25 9.72
N ASN A 180 -17.33 5.49 8.91
CA ASN A 180 -17.77 4.58 7.83
C ASN A 180 -18.79 5.21 6.88
N GLU A 181 -18.80 6.52 6.73
CA GLU A 181 -19.80 7.25 5.94
C GLU A 181 -19.28 7.61 4.56
N MET A 182 -20.11 7.41 3.54
CA MET A 182 -19.85 8.03 2.24
C MET A 182 -20.13 9.54 2.35
N VAL A 183 -19.20 10.35 1.85
CA VAL A 183 -19.33 11.80 1.87
C VAL A 183 -20.50 12.23 0.97
N GLU A 184 -21.27 13.18 1.42
CA GLU A 184 -22.44 13.69 0.69
C GLU A 184 -22.05 14.19 -0.71
N GLY A 185 -22.88 13.89 -1.71
CA GLY A 185 -22.65 14.21 -3.10
C GLY A 185 -21.78 13.21 -3.87
N PHE A 186 -21.19 12.19 -3.21
CA PHE A 186 -20.49 11.09 -3.89
C PHE A 186 -21.44 9.93 -4.24
N PRO A 187 -21.15 9.11 -5.28
CA PRO A 187 -19.95 9.19 -6.12
C PRO A 187 -19.94 10.35 -7.12
N MET A 188 -18.75 10.82 -7.47
CA MET A 188 -18.53 11.84 -8.49
C MET A 188 -17.76 11.27 -9.68
N TYR A 189 -17.86 11.93 -10.84
CA TYR A 189 -17.14 11.47 -12.02
C TYR A 189 -15.62 11.54 -11.84
N GLY A 190 -14.94 10.43 -12.11
CA GLY A 190 -13.48 10.34 -12.07
C GLY A 190 -13.00 8.96 -12.49
N LYS A 191 -11.93 8.90 -13.27
CA LYS A 191 -11.32 7.65 -13.75
C LYS A 191 -10.11 7.18 -12.97
N THR A 192 -9.63 8.00 -12.04
CA THR A 192 -8.49 7.64 -11.18
C THR A 192 -8.86 7.81 -9.73
N THR A 193 -8.20 7.08 -8.87
CA THR A 193 -8.32 7.30 -7.42
C THR A 193 -8.01 8.77 -7.11
N GLY A 194 -8.98 9.46 -6.53
CA GLY A 194 -8.87 10.87 -6.21
C GLY A 194 -7.90 11.16 -5.06
N ILE A 195 -7.57 12.43 -4.92
CA ILE A 195 -6.80 13.00 -3.80
C ILE A 195 -7.72 13.96 -3.07
N ALA A 196 -7.79 13.82 -1.74
CA ALA A 196 -8.53 14.73 -0.87
C ALA A 196 -7.54 15.57 -0.05
N GLU A 197 -7.64 16.89 -0.16
CA GLU A 197 -6.77 17.86 0.54
C GLU A 197 -7.45 19.24 0.57
N ASP A 198 -7.15 20.07 1.57
CA ASP A 198 -7.50 21.50 1.53
C ASP A 198 -6.43 22.24 0.70
N MET A 199 -6.71 22.40 -0.60
CA MET A 199 -5.75 22.93 -1.56
C MET A 199 -5.55 24.43 -1.50
N ASN A 200 -6.55 25.17 -1.07
CA ASN A 200 -6.59 26.64 -1.05
C ASN A 200 -6.56 27.22 0.35
N LEU A 201 -6.47 26.35 1.37
CA LEU A 201 -6.41 26.70 2.79
C LEU A 201 -7.64 27.51 3.27
N ASP A 202 -8.82 27.18 2.74
CA ASP A 202 -10.10 27.79 3.12
C ASP A 202 -10.88 26.97 4.17
N GLY A 203 -10.31 25.85 4.63
CA GLY A 203 -10.93 24.93 5.56
C GLY A 203 -11.93 23.96 4.92
N LYS A 204 -11.98 23.92 3.58
CA LYS A 204 -12.84 22.99 2.84
C LYS A 204 -11.99 22.00 2.08
N ILE A 205 -12.47 20.77 1.97
CA ILE A 205 -11.79 19.72 1.23
C ILE A 205 -12.03 19.91 -0.26
N ASN A 206 -10.93 19.81 -1.01
CA ASN A 206 -10.95 19.65 -2.44
C ASN A 206 -10.72 18.18 -2.78
N PHE A 207 -11.58 17.60 -3.60
CA PHE A 207 -11.38 16.26 -4.14
C PHE A 207 -10.98 16.35 -5.61
N ILE A 208 -9.77 15.89 -5.92
CA ILE A 208 -9.20 15.98 -7.26
C ILE A 208 -9.05 14.58 -7.87
N THR A 209 -9.59 14.40 -9.04
CA THR A 209 -9.46 13.16 -9.82
C THR A 209 -9.21 13.47 -11.28
N ALA A 210 -8.63 12.52 -12.03
CA ALA A 210 -8.48 12.66 -13.47
C ALA A 210 -9.67 11.99 -14.19
N GLY A 211 -10.09 12.62 -15.28
CA GLY A 211 -11.06 12.08 -16.21
C GLY A 211 -10.42 11.66 -17.53
N GLU A 212 -11.23 11.68 -18.60
CA GLU A 212 -10.76 11.38 -19.95
C GLU A 212 -9.81 12.47 -20.47
N SER A 213 -8.95 12.06 -21.39
CA SER A 213 -8.05 12.98 -22.14
C SER A 213 -7.16 13.87 -21.26
N GLY A 214 -6.86 13.42 -20.03
CA GLY A 214 -6.00 14.17 -19.11
C GLY A 214 -6.67 15.36 -18.42
N THR A 215 -7.99 15.47 -18.51
CA THR A 215 -8.75 16.49 -17.77
C THR A 215 -8.69 16.21 -16.28
N LEU A 216 -8.41 17.24 -15.45
CA LEU A 216 -8.50 17.18 -14.02
C LEU A 216 -9.84 17.80 -13.55
N TYR A 217 -10.52 17.10 -12.68
CA TYR A 217 -11.72 17.56 -12.00
C TYR A 217 -11.38 17.90 -10.56
N ASN A 218 -11.80 19.06 -10.11
CA ASN A 218 -11.68 19.51 -8.73
C ASN A 218 -13.08 19.78 -8.18
N TYR A 219 -13.48 18.99 -7.20
CA TYR A 219 -14.77 19.08 -6.54
C TYR A 219 -14.56 19.70 -5.15
N ALA A 220 -15.34 20.75 -4.83
CA ALA A 220 -15.43 21.22 -3.45
C ALA A 220 -16.31 20.26 -2.65
N VAL A 221 -15.83 19.80 -1.51
CA VAL A 221 -16.57 18.92 -0.58
C VAL A 221 -17.07 19.77 0.57
N GLU A 222 -18.37 19.76 0.82
CA GLU A 222 -19.03 20.53 1.91
C GLU A 222 -19.13 19.73 3.21
#